data_0a8f0f35b8d66df7e1c47e4df62200fc
#
_entry.id   0a8f0f35b8d66df7e1c47e4df62200fc
#
_cell.length_a   1.000
_cell.length_b   1.000
_cell.length_c   1.000
_cell.angle_alpha   90.00
_cell.angle_beta   90.00
_cell.angle_gamma   90.00
#
_symmetry.space_group_name_H-M   'P 1'
#
loop_
_entity.id
_entity.type
_entity.pdbx_description
1 polymer ?
#
loop_
_entity_poly.entity_id
_entity_poly.type
_entity_poly.pdbx_seq_one_letter_code
_entity_poly.pdbx_strand_id
1 'polypeptide(L)' 'MDFNSGFIHLSTDQQIQETISKYFKKEQVYIVKFKVSDLEDSLRWEKSRNEEMFPHFYGTLRSSLIIKITSKVNNEL' A
#
# COMPACT_ATOMS: atom_id res chain seq x y z
N MET A 1 1.66 -15.94 -3.46
CA MET A 1 2.60 -15.33 -2.51
C MET A 1 1.82 -14.52 -1.49
N ASP A 2 2.11 -14.73 -0.24
CA ASP A 2 1.44 -14.03 0.86
C ASP A 2 2.44 -13.14 1.57
N PHE A 3 1.95 -12.03 2.13
CA PHE A 3 2.77 -11.07 2.86
C PHE A 3 2.38 -11.11 4.33
N ASN A 4 3.36 -11.29 5.19
CA ASN A 4 3.11 -11.37 6.62
C ASN A 4 4.33 -10.87 7.39
N SER A 5 4.22 -9.71 8.01
CA SER A 5 5.32 -9.10 8.74
C SER A 5 4.81 -8.33 9.96
N GLY A 6 3.90 -8.94 10.72
CA GLY A 6 3.27 -8.28 11.85
C GLY A 6 2.14 -7.39 11.37
N PHE A 7 2.49 -6.28 10.74
CA PHE A 7 1.48 -5.50 10.03
C PHE A 7 2.09 -5.01 8.70
N ILE A 8 1.22 -4.70 7.76
CA ILE A 8 1.61 -4.23 6.44
C ILE A 8 1.09 -2.80 6.27
N HIS A 9 2.00 -1.90 5.94
CA HIS A 9 1.67 -0.50 5.70
C HIS A 9 1.10 -0.34 4.29
N LEU A 10 -0.09 0.23 4.19
CA LEU A 10 -0.76 0.43 2.92
C LEU A 10 -0.99 1.93 2.68
N SER A 11 -1.48 2.26 1.50
CA SER A 11 -1.84 3.62 1.13
C SER A 11 -3.15 3.61 0.35
N THR A 12 -3.92 4.69 0.45
CA THR A 12 -5.10 4.85 -0.39
C THR A 12 -4.67 5.28 -1.79
N ASP A 13 -5.60 5.24 -2.75
CA ASP A 13 -5.34 5.74 -4.10
C ASP A 13 -4.87 7.18 -4.10
N GLN A 14 -5.36 7.97 -3.18
CA GLN A 14 -4.99 9.39 -3.09
C GLN A 14 -3.62 9.61 -2.46
N GLN A 15 -3.21 8.70 -1.60
CA GLN A 15 -1.93 8.80 -0.89
C GLN A 15 -0.75 8.21 -1.65
N ILE A 16 -1.03 7.29 -2.58
CA ILE A 16 0.04 6.48 -3.20
C ILE A 16 1.03 7.31 -4.00
N GLN A 17 0.58 8.36 -4.69
CA GLN A 17 1.48 9.19 -5.49
C GLN A 17 2.50 9.91 -4.62
N GLU A 18 2.06 10.45 -3.49
CA GLU A 18 2.96 11.12 -2.57
C GLU A 18 3.95 10.14 -1.96
N THR A 19 3.49 8.94 -1.63
CA THR A 19 4.35 7.90 -1.10
C THR A 19 5.45 7.53 -2.09
N ILE A 20 5.08 7.36 -3.36
CA ILE A 20 6.05 7.03 -4.41
C ILE A 20 7.04 8.17 -4.58
N SER A 21 6.56 9.40 -4.63
CA SER A 21 7.43 10.57 -4.82
C SER A 21 8.43 10.72 -3.69
N LYS A 22 8.03 10.42 -2.47
CA LYS A 22 8.91 10.60 -1.30
C LYS A 22 9.93 9.48 -1.13
N TYR A 23 9.53 8.25 -1.35
CA TYR A 23 10.34 7.10 -0.94
C TYR A 23 10.92 6.29 -2.09
N PHE A 24 10.42 6.47 -3.30
CA PHE A 24 10.81 5.64 -4.44
C PHE A 24 11.19 6.47 -5.67
N LYS A 25 11.91 7.55 -5.45
CA LYS A 25 12.33 8.43 -6.56
C LYS A 25 13.25 7.69 -7.51
N LYS A 26 12.97 7.83 -8.81
CA LYS A 26 13.76 7.23 -9.89
C LYS A 26 13.82 5.71 -9.85
N GLU A 27 12.91 5.09 -9.14
CA GLU A 27 12.87 3.63 -9.05
C GLU A 27 11.64 3.09 -9.78
N GLN A 28 11.77 1.89 -10.30
CA GLN A 28 10.62 1.18 -10.81
C GLN A 28 9.89 0.54 -9.65
N VAL A 29 8.59 0.76 -9.56
CA VAL A 29 7.77 0.19 -8.50
C VAL A 29 6.59 -0.53 -9.09
N TYR A 30 6.05 -1.48 -8.35
CA TYR A 30 4.83 -2.18 -8.70
C TYR A 30 3.77 -1.77 -7.69
N ILE A 31 2.67 -1.22 -8.20
CA ILE A 31 1.54 -0.84 -7.36
C ILE A 31 0.56 -2.02 -7.38
N VAL A 32 0.34 -2.59 -6.22
CA VAL A 32 -0.54 -3.74 -6.05
C VAL A 32 -1.80 -3.27 -5.36
N LYS A 33 -2.94 -3.46 -5.99
CA LYS A 33 -4.21 -2.92 -5.51
C LYS A 33 -5.09 -4.03 -4.94
N PHE A 34 -5.71 -3.73 -3.81
CA PHE A 34 -6.64 -4.62 -3.12
C PHE A 34 -7.96 -3.90 -2.90
N LYS A 35 -9.02 -4.68 -2.75
CA LYS A 35 -10.34 -4.15 -2.44
C LYS A 35 -10.50 -4.03 -0.92
N VAL A 36 -10.90 -2.88 -0.44
CA VAL A 36 -11.01 -2.61 1.01
C VAL A 36 -11.90 -3.64 1.69
N SER A 37 -13.03 -3.98 1.06
CA SER A 37 -13.97 -4.93 1.66
C SER A 37 -13.38 -6.32 1.86
N ASP A 38 -12.33 -6.68 1.12
CA ASP A 38 -11.66 -7.97 1.28
C ASP A 38 -10.68 -7.96 2.46
N LEU A 39 -10.31 -6.79 2.95
CA LEU A 39 -9.30 -6.61 4.00
C LEU A 39 -9.89 -6.10 5.32
N GLU A 40 -11.16 -5.76 5.31
CA GLU A 40 -11.81 -4.97 6.35
C GLU A 40 -11.60 -5.49 7.77
N ASP A 41 -11.67 -6.80 7.96
CA ASP A 41 -11.57 -7.40 9.29
C ASP A 41 -10.22 -7.19 9.96
N SER A 42 -9.17 -7.02 9.16
CA SER A 42 -7.81 -6.89 9.68
C SER A 42 -7.20 -5.53 9.37
N LEU A 43 -8.00 -4.61 8.85
CA LEU A 43 -7.53 -3.29 8.46
C LEU A 43 -7.74 -2.30 9.60
N ARG A 44 -6.69 -1.56 9.92
CA ARG A 44 -6.75 -0.49 10.93
C ARG A 44 -6.25 0.80 10.31
N TRP A 45 -6.96 1.89 10.57
CA TRP A 45 -6.56 3.21 10.12
C TRP A 45 -5.83 3.89 11.27
N GLU A 46 -4.53 4.12 11.08
CA GLU A 46 -3.67 4.65 12.13
C GLU A 46 -2.87 5.83 11.60
N LYS A 47 -2.51 6.73 12.50
CA LYS A 47 -1.70 7.89 12.13
C LYS A 47 -0.30 7.43 11.73
N SER A 48 0.20 8.07 10.69
CA SER A 48 1.55 7.83 10.22
C SER A 48 2.15 9.18 9.80
N ARG A 49 2.74 9.25 8.63
CA ARG A 49 3.39 10.45 8.12
C ARG A 49 2.49 11.69 8.18
N ASN A 50 2.99 12.79 8.75
CA ASN A 50 2.27 14.07 8.85
C ASN A 50 0.93 13.96 9.58
N GLU A 51 0.82 13.03 10.52
CA GLU A 51 -0.39 12.76 11.28
C GLU A 51 -1.59 12.35 10.42
N GLU A 52 -1.34 12.00 9.18
CA GLU A 52 -2.37 11.52 8.27
C GLU A 52 -2.67 10.05 8.56
N MET A 53 -3.94 9.67 8.39
CA MET A 53 -4.38 8.29 8.63
C MET A 53 -4.06 7.42 7.42
N PHE A 54 -3.32 6.35 7.68
CA PHE A 54 -2.98 5.36 6.66
C PHE A 54 -3.53 4.00 7.07
N PRO A 55 -3.96 3.19 6.11
CA PRO A 55 -4.44 1.85 6.43
C PRO A 55 -3.27 0.93 6.74
N HIS A 56 -3.38 0.18 7.84
CA HIS A 56 -2.43 -0.85 8.21
C HIS A 56 -3.17 -2.18 8.28
N PHE A 57 -2.60 -3.19 7.64
CA PHE A 57 -3.21 -4.51 7.61
C PHE A 57 -2.50 -5.43 8.59
N TYR A 58 -3.27 -6.00 9.50
CA TYR A 58 -2.77 -6.91 10.53
C TYR A 58 -3.20 -8.34 10.19
N GLY A 59 -2.25 -9.12 9.69
CA GLY A 59 -2.53 -10.49 9.29
C GLY A 59 -1.71 -10.89 8.08
N THR A 60 -2.15 -11.95 7.41
CA THR A 60 -1.51 -12.42 6.19
C THR A 60 -2.26 -11.88 4.99
N LEU A 61 -1.56 -11.13 4.16
CA LEU A 61 -2.14 -10.53 2.95
C LEU A 61 -1.94 -11.51 1.79
N ARG A 62 -3.05 -12.05 1.30
CA ARG A 62 -3.01 -13.10 0.28
C ARG A 62 -2.97 -12.53 -1.12
N SER A 63 -2.10 -13.07 -1.95
CA SER A 63 -1.99 -12.64 -3.34
C SER A 63 -3.27 -12.90 -4.14
N SER A 64 -4.08 -13.85 -3.71
CA SER A 64 -5.35 -14.14 -4.38
C SER A 64 -6.35 -12.97 -4.29
N LEU A 65 -6.12 -12.03 -3.38
CA LEU A 65 -6.98 -10.86 -3.23
C LEU A 65 -6.54 -9.67 -4.08
N ILE A 66 -5.44 -9.80 -4.80
CA ILE A 66 -4.94 -8.74 -5.67
C ILE A 66 -5.91 -8.53 -6.83
N ILE A 67 -6.38 -7.31 -7.02
CA ILE A 67 -7.29 -7.00 -8.12
C ILE A 67 -6.60 -6.32 -9.30
N LYS A 68 -5.42 -5.75 -9.07
CA LYS A 68 -4.67 -5.09 -10.13
C LYS A 68 -3.21 -4.93 -9.74
N ILE A 69 -2.32 -5.10 -10.71
CA ILE A 69 -0.89 -4.80 -10.54
C ILE A 69 -0.51 -3.82 -11.64
N THR A 70 0.08 -2.70 -11.25
CA THR A 70 0.53 -1.69 -12.19
C THR A 70 2.02 -1.46 -12.00
N SER A 71 2.78 -1.49 -13.09
CA SER A 71 4.19 -1.13 -13.07
C SER A 71 4.33 0.36 -13.35
N LYS A 72 5.18 1.02 -12.58
CA LYS A 72 5.39 2.46 -12.75
C LYS A 72 6.85 2.80 -12.49
N VAL A 73 7.41 3.65 -13.35
CA VAL A 73 8.74 4.21 -13.13
C VAL A 73 8.55 5.64 -12.66
N ASN A 74 9.10 5.95 -11.50
CA ASN A 74 9.02 7.30 -10.96
C ASN A 74 10.22 8.09 -11.44
N ASN A 75 10.00 8.97 -12.41
CA ASN A 75 11.03 9.81 -13.00
C ASN A 75 11.14 11.19 -12.35
N GLU A 76 10.40 11.40 -11.30
CA GLU A 76 10.38 12.67 -10.60
C GLU A 76 11.69 12.92 -9.89
N LEU A 77 12.18 14.13 -9.98
CA LEU A 77 13.45 14.51 -9.37
C LEU A 77 13.25 15.21 -8.03
#